data_eca10959888ccd5dfb51c4019bf3abbf
#
_entry.id   eca10959888ccd5dfb51c4019bf3abbf
#
_cell.length_a   1.000
_cell.length_b   1.000
_cell.length_c   1.000
_cell.angle_alpha   90.00
_cell.angle_beta   90.00
_cell.angle_gamma   90.00
#
_symmetry.space_group_name_H-M   'P 1'
#
loop_
_entity.id
_entity.type
_entity.pdbx_description
1 polymer ?
#
loop_
_entity_poly.entity_id
_entity_poly.type
_entity_poly.pdbx_seq_one_letter_code
_entity_poly.pdbx_strand_id
1 'polypeptide(L)'
;GIAPMPVQRPIPVWFGGASVPAYQRMGRLADGWFPQVPPGERLDEARAVVDAAAVEAGRDPTAIAMEGRVSWNAGGLDTVVDHAGRWRAAGASHIAVNTMSAGFASVDEHIDALTAAAGALGVTPPR
;
A
#
# COMPACT_ATOMS: atom_id res chain seq x y z
N GLY A 1 -28.15 -3.32 14.77
CA GLY A 1 -26.76 -3.03 14.46
C GLY A 1 -26.00 -4.27 14.03
N ILE A 2 -24.87 -4.09 13.34
CA ILE A 2 -23.98 -5.21 12.96
C ILE A 2 -23.12 -5.56 14.17
N ALA A 3 -23.10 -6.84 14.55
CA ALA A 3 -22.28 -7.36 15.65
C ALA A 3 -21.36 -8.49 15.12
N PRO A 4 -20.16 -8.69 15.71
CA PRO A 4 -19.59 -7.94 16.84
C PRO A 4 -19.12 -6.53 16.41
N MET A 5 -19.07 -5.61 17.36
CA MET A 5 -18.54 -4.27 17.14
C MET A 5 -17.01 -4.32 17.00
N PRO A 6 -16.40 -3.45 16.16
CA PRO A 6 -14.95 -3.39 16.03
C PRO A 6 -14.25 -3.08 17.36
N VAL A 7 -13.12 -3.72 17.60
CA VAL A 7 -12.26 -3.43 18.76
C VAL A 7 -11.58 -2.07 18.56
N GLN A 8 -11.07 -1.81 17.35
CA GLN A 8 -10.44 -0.53 17.01
C GLN A 8 -11.49 0.51 16.61
N ARG A 9 -11.48 1.67 17.24
CA ARG A 9 -12.38 2.80 16.97
C ARG A 9 -11.63 4.13 17.07
N PRO A 10 -11.69 5.01 16.05
CA PRO A 10 -12.32 4.81 14.75
C PRO A 10 -11.62 3.72 13.92
N ILE A 11 -12.36 3.11 12.99
CA ILE A 11 -11.78 2.18 12.00
C ILE A 11 -11.03 3.03 10.97
N PRO A 12 -9.75 2.74 10.67
CA PRO A 12 -9.03 3.42 9.60
C PRO A 12 -9.69 3.20 8.24
N VAL A 13 -9.84 4.28 7.48
CA VAL A 13 -10.48 4.26 6.16
C VAL A 13 -9.44 4.55 5.09
N TRP A 14 -9.27 3.62 4.16
CA TRP A 14 -8.32 3.71 3.06
C TRP A 14 -9.04 3.84 1.73
N PHE A 15 -8.54 4.72 0.85
CA PHE A 15 -9.12 4.95 -0.46
C PHE A 15 -8.18 4.55 -1.59
N GLY A 16 -8.77 4.05 -2.68
CA GLY A 16 -8.11 3.83 -3.97
C GLY A 16 -8.65 4.78 -5.04
N GLY A 17 -7.90 4.92 -6.13
CA GLY A 17 -8.28 5.70 -7.29
C GLY A 17 -7.10 6.32 -8.01
N ALA A 18 -7.33 6.83 -9.22
CA ALA A 18 -6.28 7.37 -10.09
C ALA A 18 -6.69 8.69 -10.77
N SER A 19 -7.62 9.43 -10.19
CA SER A 19 -8.06 10.73 -10.72
C SER A 19 -7.84 11.85 -9.72
N VAL A 20 -7.69 13.07 -10.20
CA VAL A 20 -7.52 14.25 -9.35
C VAL A 20 -8.62 14.36 -8.28
N PRO A 21 -9.93 14.19 -8.59
CA PRO A 21 -10.96 14.21 -7.55
C PRO A 21 -10.81 13.09 -6.52
N ALA A 22 -10.30 11.91 -6.91
CA ALA A 22 -10.01 10.82 -5.96
C ALA A 22 -8.86 11.21 -5.03
N TYR A 23 -7.76 11.74 -5.55
CA TYR A 23 -6.62 12.21 -4.76
C TYR A 23 -7.03 13.31 -3.76
N GLN A 24 -7.84 14.27 -4.20
CA GLN A 24 -8.37 15.32 -3.32
C GLN A 24 -9.24 14.73 -2.18
N ARG A 25 -10.05 13.70 -2.48
CA ARG A 25 -10.84 13.00 -1.46
C ARG A 25 -9.94 12.25 -0.47
N MET A 26 -8.87 11.62 -0.96
CA MET A 26 -7.88 10.95 -0.11
C MET A 26 -7.27 11.93 0.89
N GLY A 27 -6.80 13.08 0.44
CA GLY A 27 -6.24 14.12 1.32
C GLY A 27 -7.23 14.58 2.39
N ARG A 28 -8.49 14.83 1.99
CA ARG A 28 -9.49 15.34 2.92
C ARG A 28 -9.98 14.34 3.95
N LEU A 29 -10.05 13.04 3.64
CA LEU A 29 -10.83 12.07 4.42
C LEU A 29 -10.09 10.79 4.79
N ALA A 30 -9.07 10.37 4.03
CA ALA A 30 -8.45 9.07 4.21
C ALA A 30 -7.47 9.01 5.38
N ASP A 31 -7.38 7.87 6.04
CA ASP A 31 -6.27 7.54 6.94
C ASP A 31 -5.10 6.93 6.17
N GLY A 32 -5.37 6.42 4.96
CA GLY A 32 -4.36 5.93 4.04
C GLY A 32 -4.92 5.78 2.62
N TRP A 33 -4.04 5.55 1.67
CA TRP A 33 -4.42 5.42 0.26
C TRP A 33 -3.61 4.37 -0.49
N PHE A 34 -4.20 3.88 -1.59
CA PHE A 34 -3.66 2.89 -2.49
C PHE A 34 -3.32 3.55 -3.83
N PRO A 35 -2.07 4.00 -4.06
CA PRO A 35 -1.66 4.52 -5.36
C PRO A 35 -1.88 3.49 -6.46
N GLN A 36 -2.40 3.95 -7.61
CA GLN A 36 -2.58 3.11 -8.80
C GLN A 36 -1.47 3.35 -9.85
N VAL A 37 -0.39 4.02 -9.44
CA VAL A 37 0.80 4.30 -10.25
C VAL A 37 2.05 3.87 -9.48
N PRO A 38 3.09 3.37 -10.17
CA PRO A 38 4.34 3.00 -9.51
C PRO A 38 5.13 4.22 -9.03
N PRO A 39 6.14 4.02 -8.16
CA PRO A 39 7.09 5.07 -7.77
C PRO A 39 7.72 5.76 -8.98
N GLY A 40 7.74 7.10 -8.95
CA GLY A 40 8.23 7.99 -10.00
C GLY A 40 7.39 9.27 -10.07
N GLU A 41 7.65 10.10 -11.09
CA GLU A 41 7.05 11.42 -11.26
C GLU A 41 5.51 11.44 -11.12
N ARG A 42 4.81 10.45 -11.71
CA ARG A 42 3.35 10.35 -11.61
C ARG A 42 2.86 10.09 -10.18
N LEU A 43 3.63 9.37 -9.37
CA LEU A 43 3.32 9.18 -7.95
C LEU A 43 3.56 10.48 -7.18
N ASP A 44 4.63 11.20 -7.50
CA ASP A 44 4.97 12.47 -6.85
C ASP A 44 3.89 13.52 -7.14
N GLU A 45 3.41 13.60 -8.39
CA GLU A 45 2.27 14.45 -8.78
C GLU A 45 0.99 14.09 -8.02
N ALA A 46 0.66 12.80 -7.94
CA ALA A 46 -0.52 12.32 -7.21
C ALA A 46 -0.43 12.65 -5.72
N ARG A 47 0.74 12.43 -5.11
CA ARG A 47 1.00 12.76 -3.72
C ARG A 47 0.85 14.27 -3.47
N ALA A 48 1.38 15.11 -4.34
CA ALA A 48 1.25 16.56 -4.19
C ALA A 48 -0.22 17.01 -4.12
N VAL A 49 -1.11 16.36 -4.90
CA VAL A 49 -2.56 16.64 -4.85
C VAL A 49 -3.17 16.15 -3.52
N VAL A 50 -2.78 14.96 -3.05
CA VAL A 50 -3.25 14.42 -1.75
C VAL A 50 -2.81 15.34 -0.62
N ASP A 51 -1.53 15.72 -0.59
CA ASP A 51 -0.95 16.55 0.47
C ASP A 51 -1.58 17.95 0.50
N ALA A 52 -1.75 18.59 -0.66
CA ALA A 52 -2.42 19.88 -0.76
C ALA A 52 -3.86 19.83 -0.23
N ALA A 53 -4.61 18.79 -0.61
CA ALA A 53 -5.98 18.62 -0.15
C ALA A 53 -6.08 18.31 1.36
N ALA A 54 -5.06 17.64 1.94
CA ALA A 54 -4.97 17.44 3.38
C ALA A 54 -4.74 18.74 4.13
N VAL A 55 -3.77 19.55 3.67
CA VAL A 55 -3.48 20.87 4.25
C VAL A 55 -4.70 21.79 4.18
N GLU A 56 -5.38 21.85 3.02
CA GLU A 56 -6.61 22.62 2.85
C GLU A 56 -7.73 22.20 3.83
N ALA A 57 -7.79 20.91 4.16
CA ALA A 57 -8.73 20.35 5.13
C ALA A 57 -8.25 20.48 6.59
N GLY A 58 -7.14 21.14 6.87
CA GLY A 58 -6.57 21.30 8.20
C GLY A 58 -5.97 20.01 8.78
N ARG A 59 -5.57 19.06 7.91
CA ARG A 59 -4.99 17.78 8.30
C ARG A 59 -3.47 17.77 8.04
N ASP A 60 -2.76 16.98 8.82
CA ASP A 60 -1.35 16.71 8.57
C ASP A 60 -1.19 15.68 7.44
N PRO A 61 -0.61 16.05 6.27
CA PRO A 61 -0.41 15.12 5.17
C PRO A 61 0.52 13.94 5.55
N THR A 62 1.44 14.13 6.50
CA THR A 62 2.35 13.06 6.94
C THR A 62 1.65 11.97 7.75
N ALA A 63 0.45 12.24 8.26
CA ALA A 63 -0.39 11.25 8.95
C ALA A 63 -1.16 10.34 7.98
N ILE A 64 -1.17 10.65 6.68
CA ILE A 64 -1.87 9.82 5.68
C ILE A 64 -0.93 8.73 5.19
N ALA A 65 -1.26 7.48 5.55
CA ALA A 65 -0.47 6.31 5.16
C ALA A 65 -0.56 6.04 3.65
N MET A 66 0.46 5.40 3.09
CA MET A 66 0.49 4.97 1.69
C MET A 66 0.89 3.50 1.60
N GLU A 67 0.15 2.70 0.83
CA GLU A 67 0.48 1.31 0.53
C GLU A 67 1.11 1.19 -0.86
N GLY A 68 2.32 0.62 -0.91
CA GLY A 68 2.94 0.17 -2.15
C GLY A 68 2.50 -1.25 -2.50
N ARG A 69 2.05 -1.46 -3.74
CA ARG A 69 1.74 -2.80 -4.25
C ARG A 69 2.91 -3.35 -5.04
N VAL A 70 3.34 -4.55 -4.67
CA VAL A 70 4.41 -5.30 -5.34
C VAL A 70 3.84 -6.61 -5.85
N SER A 71 4.07 -6.91 -7.14
CA SER A 71 3.61 -8.17 -7.74
C SER A 71 4.77 -9.14 -7.87
N TRP A 72 4.56 -10.37 -7.44
CA TRP A 72 5.44 -11.48 -7.76
C TRP A 72 5.34 -11.79 -9.25
N ASN A 73 6.46 -11.79 -9.95
CA ASN A 73 6.55 -12.04 -11.38
C ASN A 73 7.72 -12.99 -11.69
N ALA A 74 8.08 -13.12 -12.95
CA ALA A 74 9.17 -13.99 -13.40
C ALA A 74 10.55 -13.70 -12.75
N GLY A 75 10.75 -12.50 -12.20
CA GLY A 75 11.97 -12.16 -11.45
C GLY A 75 11.96 -12.64 -9.99
N GLY A 76 10.85 -13.24 -9.54
CA GLY A 76 10.73 -13.86 -8.23
C GLY A 76 11.00 -12.92 -7.06
N LEU A 77 11.62 -13.45 -6.01
CA LEU A 77 11.87 -12.76 -4.75
C LEU A 77 12.73 -11.50 -4.93
N ASP A 78 13.76 -11.52 -5.77
CA ASP A 78 14.64 -10.37 -5.97
C ASP A 78 13.89 -9.16 -6.50
N THR A 79 12.94 -9.38 -7.43
CA THR A 79 12.07 -8.32 -7.95
C THR A 79 11.13 -7.78 -6.87
N VAL A 80 10.60 -8.65 -6.00
CA VAL A 80 9.76 -8.23 -4.86
C VAL A 80 10.54 -7.31 -3.92
N VAL A 81 11.77 -7.70 -3.58
CA VAL A 81 12.64 -6.91 -2.68
C VAL A 81 13.02 -5.57 -3.30
N ASP A 82 13.43 -5.54 -4.58
CA ASP A 82 13.75 -4.30 -5.29
C ASP A 82 12.56 -3.34 -5.35
N HIS A 83 11.39 -3.83 -5.76
CA HIS A 83 10.19 -3.01 -5.85
C HIS A 83 9.73 -2.51 -4.48
N ALA A 84 9.79 -3.35 -3.44
CA ALA A 84 9.49 -2.92 -2.07
C ALA A 84 10.45 -1.82 -1.59
N GLY A 85 11.74 -1.93 -1.95
CA GLY A 85 12.74 -0.90 -1.70
C GLY A 85 12.40 0.44 -2.36
N ARG A 86 11.95 0.42 -3.63
CA ARG A 86 11.50 1.63 -4.36
C ARG A 86 10.27 2.26 -3.70
N TRP A 87 9.30 1.46 -3.28
CA TRP A 87 8.13 1.97 -2.58
C TRP A 87 8.49 2.58 -1.23
N ARG A 88 9.39 1.92 -0.48
CA ARG A 88 9.91 2.47 0.79
C ARG A 88 10.62 3.81 0.57
N ALA A 89 11.47 3.91 -0.45
CA ALA A 89 12.14 5.16 -0.82
C ALA A 89 11.16 6.26 -1.23
N ALA A 90 10.04 5.88 -1.87
CA ALA A 90 8.94 6.79 -2.18
C ALA A 90 8.06 7.14 -0.97
N GLY A 91 8.34 6.60 0.23
CA GLY A 91 7.64 6.91 1.47
C GLY A 91 6.41 6.05 1.75
N ALA A 92 6.27 4.88 1.12
CA ALA A 92 5.23 3.93 1.49
C ALA A 92 5.44 3.42 2.92
N SER A 93 4.40 3.46 3.72
CA SER A 93 4.36 2.95 5.09
C SER A 93 3.95 1.47 5.15
N HIS A 94 3.28 0.99 4.10
CA HIS A 94 2.77 -0.37 3.97
C HIS A 94 3.16 -0.95 2.62
N ILE A 95 3.40 -2.26 2.57
CA ILE A 95 3.66 -3.00 1.34
C ILE A 95 2.72 -4.19 1.26
N ALA A 96 1.99 -4.30 0.16
CA ALA A 96 1.20 -5.48 -0.19
C ALA A 96 1.93 -6.29 -1.27
N VAL A 97 2.11 -7.58 -1.02
CA VAL A 97 2.68 -8.51 -2.01
C VAL A 97 1.55 -9.29 -2.67
N ASN A 98 1.48 -9.20 -4.00
CA ASN A 98 0.47 -9.88 -4.82
C ASN A 98 1.12 -11.03 -5.59
N THR A 99 0.58 -12.23 -5.42
CA THR A 99 1.03 -13.46 -6.11
C THR A 99 0.03 -13.98 -7.15
N MET A 100 -1.06 -13.24 -7.44
CA MET A 100 -2.15 -13.72 -8.30
C MET A 100 -1.71 -14.05 -9.73
N SER A 101 -0.72 -13.37 -10.29
CA SER A 101 -0.23 -13.58 -11.65
C SER A 101 1.16 -14.21 -11.68
N ALA A 102 1.56 -14.89 -10.62
CA ALA A 102 2.88 -15.50 -10.48
C ALA A 102 3.07 -16.79 -11.29
N GLY A 103 1.98 -17.37 -11.82
CA GLY A 103 2.01 -18.64 -12.54
C GLY A 103 2.07 -19.86 -11.64
N PHE A 104 1.80 -19.72 -10.35
CA PHE A 104 1.76 -20.82 -9.39
C PHE A 104 0.57 -21.75 -9.64
N ALA A 105 0.78 -23.03 -9.45
CA ALA A 105 -0.20 -24.08 -9.70
C ALA A 105 -0.94 -24.53 -8.42
N SER A 106 -0.43 -24.20 -7.24
CA SER A 106 -0.99 -24.63 -5.96
C SER A 106 -1.03 -23.50 -4.92
N VAL A 107 -1.86 -23.68 -3.89
CA VAL A 107 -1.92 -22.76 -2.75
C VAL A 107 -0.60 -22.77 -1.98
N ASP A 108 0.05 -23.91 -1.87
CA ASP A 108 1.32 -24.04 -1.14
C ASP A 108 2.42 -23.18 -1.78
N GLU A 109 2.51 -23.12 -3.12
CA GLU A 109 3.45 -22.25 -3.82
C GLU A 109 3.21 -20.76 -3.52
N HIS A 110 1.94 -20.34 -3.40
CA HIS A 110 1.60 -18.98 -2.96
C HIS A 110 2.06 -18.70 -1.52
N ILE A 111 1.83 -19.66 -0.61
CA ILE A 111 2.22 -19.54 0.80
C ILE A 111 3.75 -19.49 0.92
N ASP A 112 4.46 -20.34 0.21
CA ASP A 112 5.93 -20.38 0.21
C ASP A 112 6.51 -19.05 -0.31
N ALA A 113 5.97 -18.52 -1.42
CA ALA A 113 6.39 -17.24 -1.97
C ALA A 113 6.13 -16.07 -1.00
N LEU A 114 4.96 -16.03 -0.36
CA LEU A 114 4.63 -15.00 0.62
C LEU A 114 5.49 -15.12 1.87
N THR A 115 5.80 -16.33 2.31
CA THR A 115 6.70 -16.60 3.44
C THR A 115 8.12 -16.12 3.13
N ALA A 116 8.64 -16.43 1.94
CA ALA A 116 9.93 -15.95 1.49
C ALA A 116 9.98 -14.42 1.41
N ALA A 117 8.93 -13.80 0.85
CA ALA A 117 8.82 -12.33 0.79
C ALA A 117 8.80 -11.70 2.19
N ALA A 118 8.02 -12.25 3.11
CA ALA A 118 7.94 -11.78 4.50
C ALA A 118 9.32 -11.84 5.18
N GLY A 119 10.04 -12.95 5.05
CA GLY A 119 11.39 -13.10 5.58
C GLY A 119 12.37 -12.09 4.99
N ALA A 120 12.38 -11.91 3.66
CA ALA A 120 13.28 -10.98 2.98
C ALA A 120 12.97 -9.50 3.30
N LEU A 121 11.71 -9.17 3.55
CA LEU A 121 11.27 -7.81 3.94
C LEU A 121 11.37 -7.54 5.44
N GLY A 122 11.82 -8.51 6.24
CA GLY A 122 12.02 -8.37 7.67
C GLY A 122 10.72 -8.38 8.49
N VAL A 123 9.65 -8.98 7.94
CA VAL A 123 8.39 -9.16 8.67
C VAL A 123 8.52 -10.36 9.60
N THR A 124 8.49 -10.09 10.91
CA THR A 124 8.47 -11.15 11.92
C THR A 124 7.03 -11.53 12.25
N PRO A 125 6.66 -12.83 12.23
CA PRO A 125 5.33 -13.25 12.68
C PRO A 125 5.07 -12.78 14.12
N PRO A 126 3.85 -12.39 14.46
CA PRO A 126 3.51 -12.11 15.85
C PRO A 126 3.73 -13.39 16.68
N ARG A 127 4.34 -13.23 17.84
CA ARG A 127 4.52 -14.32 18.82
C ARG A 127 3.20 -14.68 19.46
#